data_05e4dbb675d41274cb877f91bfb5b25c
#
_entry.id   05e4dbb675d41274cb877f91bfb5b25c
#
_cell.length_a   1.000
_cell.length_b   1.000
_cell.length_c   1.000
_cell.angle_alpha   90.00
_cell.angle_beta   90.00
_cell.angle_gamma   90.00
#
_symmetry.space_group_name_H-M   'P 1'
#
loop_
_entity.id
_entity.type
_entity.pdbx_description
1 polymer ?
#
loop_
_entity_poly.entity_id
_entity_poly.type
_entity_poly.pdbx_seq_one_letter_code
_entity_poly.pdbx_strand_id
1 'polypeptide(L)'
;VIPNRVAWLEYETDSNDVFYVRVDRTRKVPITVLIRALGIGTNPEIIELFGEEPKILASFEKDAATNYQEGLLELYKKIRPGEPLAVDSAESLITSMFFDPRRYDLAKVGRYKFNKKLALKNRISGHVLAEDVASPMTGEVLAEAGTKITRELASTIQNNAVPYVWISVEETERPIKVLSNMMVDLDAVVDVDPEEVGVTEQVYYPVLAGILEETAGDIDELKDAIKRDIHDLIPKHITKEDIFASINYNMHLEYGIGTDDDIDHLGNRRIRSVGELLQNQYRIGLSRLERVVRERMTTQDMEGISPQSLINIKPVTAAVKEFFGSSQLSQFMDQNNPLGELTHKRRLSALGPGGLSRDRAGFEVRDVHYSHYGRMCPIETPEGPNIGLINS
;
A
#
# COMPACT_ATOMS: atom_id res chain seq x y z
N VAL A 1 -4.09 -4.95 2.60
CA VAL A 1 -2.94 -4.38 3.33
C VAL A 1 -3.37 -3.12 4.06
N ILE A 2 -3.04 -3.03 5.33
CA ILE A 2 -3.28 -1.84 6.15
C ILE A 2 -1.99 -1.03 6.18
N PRO A 3 -1.98 0.21 5.70
CA PRO A 3 -0.80 1.05 5.73
C PRO A 3 -0.40 1.40 7.17
N ASN A 4 0.89 1.56 7.41
CA ASN A 4 1.42 1.95 8.71
C ASN A 4 0.98 3.37 9.11
N ARG A 5 0.86 4.24 8.11
CA ARG A 5 0.27 5.58 8.22
C ARG A 5 -0.63 5.83 7.03
N VAL A 6 -1.78 6.44 7.27
CA VAL A 6 -2.58 7.19 6.31
C VAL A 6 -3.81 6.54 5.71
N ALA A 7 -4.33 7.18 4.70
CA ALA A 7 -5.61 7.01 4.06
C ALA A 7 -5.86 5.58 3.58
N TRP A 8 -7.02 5.05 3.93
CA TRP A 8 -7.47 3.76 3.48
C TRP A 8 -8.30 3.92 2.21
N LEU A 9 -8.14 2.99 1.30
CA LEU A 9 -9.05 2.79 0.18
C LEU A 9 -9.83 1.51 0.41
N GLU A 10 -11.13 1.63 0.59
CA GLU A 10 -12.04 0.50 0.78
C GLU A 10 -12.95 0.39 -0.42
N TYR A 11 -12.98 -0.76 -1.06
CA TYR A 11 -13.82 -1.04 -2.22
C TYR A 11 -15.03 -1.85 -1.81
N GLU A 12 -16.19 -1.51 -2.34
CA GLU A 12 -17.42 -2.26 -2.16
C GLU A 12 -18.24 -2.31 -3.45
N THR A 13 -18.96 -3.40 -3.67
CA THR A 13 -19.92 -3.54 -4.77
C THR A 13 -21.33 -3.59 -4.19
N ASP A 14 -22.27 -2.85 -4.78
CA ASP A 14 -23.67 -2.91 -4.38
C ASP A 14 -24.46 -3.99 -5.15
N SER A 15 -25.74 -4.12 -4.85
CA SER A 15 -26.64 -5.06 -5.51
C SER A 15 -26.89 -4.80 -7.00
N ASN A 16 -26.51 -3.61 -7.49
CA ASN A 16 -26.66 -3.19 -8.89
C ASN A 16 -25.33 -3.28 -9.67
N ASP A 17 -24.32 -3.98 -9.13
CA ASP A 17 -22.96 -4.09 -9.66
C ASP A 17 -22.20 -2.77 -9.77
N VAL A 18 -22.65 -1.72 -9.09
CA VAL A 18 -21.91 -0.46 -9.00
C VAL A 18 -20.75 -0.63 -8.03
N PHE A 19 -19.56 -0.33 -8.51
CA PHE A 19 -18.33 -0.43 -7.74
C PHE A 19 -18.01 0.91 -7.09
N TYR A 20 -17.92 0.92 -5.76
CA TYR A 20 -17.70 2.12 -4.95
C TYR A 20 -16.35 2.06 -4.24
N VAL A 21 -15.83 3.24 -3.95
CA VAL A 21 -14.66 3.43 -3.10
C VAL A 21 -14.99 4.38 -1.94
N ARG A 22 -14.44 4.07 -0.77
CA ARG A 22 -14.34 5.00 0.36
C ARG A 22 -12.89 5.38 0.57
N VAL A 23 -12.65 6.65 0.73
CA VAL A 23 -11.35 7.18 1.12
C VAL A 23 -11.42 7.47 2.62
N ASP A 24 -10.66 6.74 3.41
CA ASP A 24 -10.76 6.70 4.87
C ASP A 24 -12.19 6.35 5.34
N ARG A 25 -12.78 7.18 6.18
CA ARG A 25 -14.13 6.99 6.73
C ARG A 25 -15.18 7.87 6.06
N THR A 26 -14.89 8.38 4.87
CA THR A 26 -15.80 9.26 4.13
C THR A 26 -16.95 8.48 3.51
N ARG A 27 -17.91 9.21 2.95
CA ARG A 27 -19.00 8.60 2.19
C ARG A 27 -18.47 8.01 0.89
N LYS A 28 -19.03 6.87 0.50
CA LYS A 28 -18.65 6.19 -0.74
C LYS A 28 -18.94 7.04 -1.99
N VAL A 29 -18.07 6.89 -2.97
CA VAL A 29 -18.23 7.46 -4.32
C VAL A 29 -18.05 6.34 -5.35
N PRO A 30 -18.64 6.46 -6.56
CA PRO A 30 -18.34 5.52 -7.63
C PRO A 30 -16.85 5.46 -7.91
N ILE A 31 -16.34 4.28 -8.22
CA ILE A 31 -14.91 4.08 -8.46
C ILE A 31 -14.37 4.94 -9.60
N THR A 32 -15.21 5.24 -10.58
CA THR A 32 -14.87 6.09 -11.72
C THR A 32 -14.47 7.51 -11.31
N VAL A 33 -15.04 8.04 -10.23
CA VAL A 33 -14.63 9.34 -9.67
C VAL A 33 -13.17 9.31 -9.21
N LEU A 34 -12.75 8.25 -8.51
CA LEU A 34 -11.35 8.07 -8.11
C LEU A 34 -10.45 7.90 -9.32
N ILE A 35 -10.83 7.10 -10.29
CA ILE A 35 -10.06 6.86 -11.51
C ILE A 35 -9.83 8.17 -12.27
N ARG A 36 -10.88 9.01 -12.41
CA ARG A 36 -10.76 10.34 -13.04
C ARG A 36 -9.82 11.25 -12.24
N ALA A 37 -9.96 11.26 -10.93
CA ALA A 37 -9.11 12.06 -10.04
C ALA A 37 -7.62 11.66 -10.09
N LEU A 38 -7.32 10.44 -10.50
CA LEU A 38 -5.95 9.94 -10.67
C LEU A 38 -5.36 10.20 -12.07
N GLY A 39 -6.11 10.82 -12.97
CA GLY A 39 -5.62 11.27 -14.27
C GLY A 39 -6.26 10.63 -15.49
N ILE A 40 -7.14 9.64 -15.32
CA ILE A 40 -7.88 9.00 -16.41
C ILE A 40 -9.25 9.67 -16.50
N GLY A 41 -9.35 10.75 -17.28
CA GLY A 41 -10.47 11.70 -17.19
C GLY A 41 -11.76 11.26 -17.86
N THR A 42 -11.70 10.67 -19.03
CA THR A 42 -12.86 10.39 -19.89
C THR A 42 -13.31 8.93 -19.81
N ASN A 43 -14.58 8.66 -20.13
CA ASN A 43 -15.10 7.30 -20.16
C ASN A 43 -14.34 6.40 -21.16
N PRO A 44 -14.02 6.84 -22.40
CA PRO A 44 -13.23 6.02 -23.31
C PRO A 44 -11.85 5.64 -22.76
N GLU A 45 -11.15 6.57 -22.09
CA GLU A 45 -9.85 6.30 -21.47
C GLU A 45 -9.94 5.29 -20.34
N ILE A 46 -11.03 5.34 -19.54
CA ILE A 46 -11.28 4.36 -18.47
C ILE A 46 -11.55 2.97 -19.05
N ILE A 47 -12.34 2.90 -20.13
CA ILE A 47 -12.62 1.64 -20.83
C ILE A 47 -11.35 1.10 -21.50
N GLU A 48 -10.52 1.96 -22.06
CA GLU A 48 -9.22 1.56 -22.61
C GLU A 48 -8.31 0.97 -21.53
N LEU A 49 -8.28 1.58 -20.33
CA LEU A 49 -7.45 1.10 -19.23
C LEU A 49 -7.92 -0.24 -18.66
N PHE A 50 -9.18 -0.37 -18.32
CA PHE A 50 -9.73 -1.54 -17.60
C PHE A 50 -10.38 -2.60 -18.50
N GLY A 51 -10.69 -2.26 -19.75
CA GLY A 51 -11.58 -3.02 -20.60
C GLY A 51 -13.05 -2.73 -20.30
N GLU A 52 -13.94 -3.37 -21.04
CA GLU A 52 -15.40 -3.25 -20.87
C GLU A 52 -15.89 -4.08 -19.67
N GLU A 53 -15.52 -3.68 -18.47
CA GLU A 53 -15.95 -4.35 -17.24
C GLU A 53 -17.37 -3.92 -16.85
N PRO A 54 -18.29 -4.88 -16.57
CA PRO A 54 -19.66 -4.54 -16.19
C PRO A 54 -19.77 -3.62 -14.97
N LYS A 55 -18.91 -3.80 -13.98
CA LYS A 55 -18.87 -2.96 -12.78
C LYS A 55 -18.44 -1.53 -13.07
N ILE A 56 -17.50 -1.34 -14.00
CA ILE A 56 -17.09 0.00 -14.46
C ILE A 56 -18.22 0.66 -15.26
N LEU A 57 -18.86 -0.07 -16.17
CA LEU A 57 -19.99 0.44 -16.97
C LEU A 57 -21.18 0.84 -16.08
N ALA A 58 -21.51 0.02 -15.07
CA ALA A 58 -22.55 0.34 -14.09
C ALA A 58 -22.19 1.56 -13.24
N SER A 59 -20.91 1.75 -12.94
CA SER A 59 -20.42 2.89 -12.15
C SER A 59 -20.51 4.22 -12.90
N PHE A 60 -20.42 4.22 -14.23
CA PHE A 60 -20.61 5.44 -15.03
C PHE A 60 -22.01 6.06 -14.85
N GLU A 61 -23.03 5.25 -14.66
CA GLU A 61 -24.40 5.73 -14.47
C GLU A 61 -24.59 6.49 -13.16
N LYS A 62 -23.75 6.21 -12.17
CA LYS A 62 -23.77 6.85 -10.84
C LYS A 62 -22.76 7.98 -10.69
N ASP A 63 -21.87 8.14 -11.66
CA ASP A 63 -20.83 9.15 -11.66
C ASP A 63 -21.34 10.45 -12.29
N ALA A 64 -21.35 11.52 -11.50
CA ALA A 64 -21.72 12.87 -11.97
C ALA A 64 -20.56 13.58 -12.70
N ALA A 65 -19.32 13.09 -12.56
CA ALA A 65 -18.14 13.67 -13.18
C ALA A 65 -17.96 13.13 -14.61
N THR A 66 -17.44 13.96 -15.50
CA THR A 66 -17.21 13.61 -16.91
C THR A 66 -15.75 13.78 -17.34
N ASN A 67 -14.94 14.44 -16.51
CA ASN A 67 -13.54 14.72 -16.80
C ASN A 67 -12.68 14.72 -15.52
N TYR A 68 -11.38 14.89 -15.71
CA TYR A 68 -10.40 14.91 -14.61
C TYR A 68 -10.70 15.94 -13.51
N GLN A 69 -11.02 17.17 -13.91
CA GLN A 69 -11.25 18.26 -12.96
C GLN A 69 -12.51 18.03 -12.14
N GLU A 70 -13.59 17.60 -12.76
CA GLU A 70 -14.83 17.26 -12.08
C GLU A 70 -14.65 16.07 -11.13
N GLY A 71 -13.88 15.05 -11.53
CA GLY A 71 -13.52 13.91 -10.68
C GLY A 71 -12.74 14.32 -9.44
N LEU A 72 -11.75 15.21 -9.60
CA LEU A 72 -11.00 15.78 -8.48
C LEU A 72 -11.91 16.54 -7.50
N LEU A 73 -12.78 17.38 -8.00
CA LEU A 73 -13.68 18.19 -7.18
C LEU A 73 -14.71 17.35 -6.45
N GLU A 74 -15.28 16.34 -7.10
CA GLU A 74 -16.22 15.40 -6.47
C GLU A 74 -15.55 14.60 -5.34
N LEU A 75 -14.33 14.12 -5.56
CA LEU A 75 -13.57 13.41 -4.53
C LEU A 75 -13.21 14.35 -3.36
N TYR A 76 -12.73 15.56 -3.67
CA TYR A 76 -12.41 16.58 -2.67
C TYR A 76 -13.59 16.95 -1.80
N LYS A 77 -14.76 17.14 -2.39
CA LYS A 77 -16.02 17.43 -1.69
C LYS A 77 -16.41 16.34 -0.67
N LYS A 78 -16.05 15.09 -0.94
CA LYS A 78 -16.30 13.97 -0.02
C LYS A 78 -15.27 13.90 1.09
N ILE A 79 -14.01 14.20 0.80
CA ILE A 79 -12.91 14.17 1.77
C ILE A 79 -13.00 15.38 2.72
N ARG A 80 -13.29 16.57 2.17
CA ARG A 80 -13.40 17.84 2.92
C ARG A 80 -14.72 18.58 2.64
N PRO A 81 -15.82 18.10 3.21
CA PRO A 81 -17.12 18.74 3.00
C PRO A 81 -17.12 20.17 3.57
N GLY A 82 -17.69 21.12 2.81
CA GLY A 82 -17.85 22.50 3.22
C GLY A 82 -16.68 23.44 2.94
N GLU A 83 -15.57 22.94 2.41
CA GLU A 83 -14.47 23.79 1.94
C GLU A 83 -14.72 24.31 0.50
N PRO A 84 -14.17 25.50 0.13
CA PRO A 84 -14.25 26.00 -1.23
C PRO A 84 -13.62 25.02 -2.23
N LEU A 85 -14.32 24.79 -3.34
CA LEU A 85 -13.86 23.87 -4.39
C LEU A 85 -12.86 24.59 -5.30
N ALA A 86 -11.60 24.13 -5.27
CA ALA A 86 -10.55 24.57 -6.17
C ALA A 86 -9.76 23.35 -6.68
N VAL A 87 -9.49 23.32 -7.98
CA VAL A 87 -8.79 22.19 -8.62
C VAL A 87 -7.39 22.01 -8.05
N ASP A 88 -6.63 23.08 -7.91
CA ASP A 88 -5.26 23.05 -7.39
C ASP A 88 -5.19 22.51 -5.95
N SER A 89 -6.15 22.93 -5.12
CA SER A 89 -6.27 22.44 -3.73
C SER A 89 -6.64 20.95 -3.67
N ALA A 90 -7.53 20.52 -4.55
CA ALA A 90 -7.95 19.13 -4.65
C ALA A 90 -6.79 18.23 -5.13
N GLU A 91 -6.08 18.64 -6.16
CA GLU A 91 -4.91 17.93 -6.69
C GLU A 91 -3.79 17.83 -5.64
N SER A 92 -3.48 18.93 -4.97
CA SER A 92 -2.50 18.97 -3.90
C SER A 92 -2.88 18.06 -2.73
N LEU A 93 -4.15 18.04 -2.32
CA LEU A 93 -4.64 17.16 -1.25
C LEU A 93 -4.49 15.69 -1.62
N ILE A 94 -4.96 15.29 -2.79
CA ILE A 94 -4.95 13.89 -3.24
C ILE A 94 -3.51 13.41 -3.42
N THR A 95 -2.66 14.22 -4.04
CA THR A 95 -1.23 13.91 -4.21
C THR A 95 -0.54 13.74 -2.86
N SER A 96 -0.78 14.63 -1.90
CA SER A 96 -0.18 14.53 -0.58
C SER A 96 -0.73 13.36 0.24
N MET A 97 -1.99 12.98 0.02
CA MET A 97 -2.64 11.92 0.77
C MET A 97 -2.13 10.52 0.37
N PHE A 98 -1.89 10.27 -0.91
CA PHE A 98 -1.54 8.95 -1.43
C PHE A 98 -0.09 8.82 -1.88
N PHE A 99 0.50 9.85 -2.43
CA PHE A 99 1.78 9.79 -3.15
C PHE A 99 2.94 10.51 -2.44
N ASP A 100 2.68 11.18 -1.32
CA ASP A 100 3.74 11.80 -0.53
C ASP A 100 4.35 10.75 0.43
N PRO A 101 5.65 10.42 0.29
CA PRO A 101 6.32 9.45 1.16
C PRO A 101 6.39 9.89 2.62
N ARG A 102 6.20 11.18 2.90
CA ARG A 102 6.16 11.72 4.28
C ARG A 102 4.85 11.39 4.99
N ARG A 103 3.77 11.25 4.22
CA ARG A 103 2.41 11.05 4.74
C ARG A 103 1.89 9.64 4.53
N TYR A 104 2.30 8.94 3.49
CA TYR A 104 1.87 7.58 3.20
C TYR A 104 3.03 6.61 3.35
N ASP A 105 2.90 5.64 4.23
CA ASP A 105 3.94 4.66 4.51
C ASP A 105 3.33 3.25 4.66
N LEU A 106 3.57 2.42 3.66
CA LEU A 106 3.20 1.00 3.67
C LEU A 106 4.10 0.16 4.59
N ALA A 107 5.24 0.70 4.99
CA ALA A 107 6.38 -0.03 5.53
C ALA A 107 6.91 -1.10 4.54
N LYS A 108 8.02 -1.74 4.88
CA LYS A 108 8.63 -2.78 4.04
C LYS A 108 7.70 -3.97 3.83
N VAL A 109 7.02 -4.41 4.89
CA VAL A 109 6.08 -5.54 4.83
C VAL A 109 4.87 -5.23 3.95
N GLY A 110 4.33 -4.03 4.03
CA GLY A 110 3.20 -3.60 3.20
C GLY A 110 3.57 -3.58 1.73
N ARG A 111 4.71 -3.02 1.35
CA ARG A 111 5.20 -3.01 -0.03
C ARG A 111 5.42 -4.43 -0.56
N TYR A 112 6.04 -5.30 0.21
CA TYR A 112 6.21 -6.70 -0.15
C TYR A 112 4.87 -7.41 -0.42
N LYS A 113 3.88 -7.21 0.47
CA LYS A 113 2.55 -7.81 0.30
C LYS A 113 1.80 -7.26 -0.91
N PHE A 114 1.89 -5.97 -1.18
CA PHE A 114 1.36 -5.37 -2.41
C PHE A 114 1.97 -6.00 -3.65
N ASN A 115 3.28 -6.07 -3.71
CA ASN A 115 3.97 -6.65 -4.86
C ASN A 115 3.59 -8.13 -5.05
N LYS A 116 3.52 -8.90 -3.98
CA LYS A 116 3.10 -10.31 -4.04
C LYS A 116 1.65 -10.48 -4.50
N LYS A 117 0.74 -9.68 -3.96
CA LYS A 117 -0.70 -9.77 -4.25
C LYS A 117 -1.02 -9.28 -5.66
N LEU A 118 -0.45 -8.16 -6.07
CA LEU A 118 -0.68 -7.52 -7.36
C LEU A 118 0.26 -8.01 -8.48
N ALA A 119 1.17 -8.94 -8.19
CA ALA A 119 2.09 -9.47 -9.18
C ALA A 119 1.33 -10.01 -10.39
N LEU A 120 1.65 -9.48 -11.57
CA LEU A 120 1.03 -9.90 -12.83
C LEU A 120 1.19 -11.40 -13.05
N LYS A 121 2.39 -11.93 -12.80
CA LYS A 121 2.72 -13.36 -12.94
C LYS A 121 1.80 -14.28 -12.14
N ASN A 122 1.38 -13.88 -10.95
CA ASN A 122 0.52 -14.71 -10.11
C ASN A 122 -0.93 -14.72 -10.59
N ARG A 123 -1.36 -13.67 -11.29
CA ARG A 123 -2.73 -13.53 -11.79
C ARG A 123 -2.93 -14.14 -13.18
N ILE A 124 -1.91 -14.14 -14.02
CA ILE A 124 -2.00 -14.65 -15.39
C ILE A 124 -1.55 -16.11 -15.54
N SER A 125 -0.74 -16.62 -14.62
CA SER A 125 -0.22 -18.00 -14.68
C SER A 125 -1.36 -19.04 -14.69
N GLY A 126 -1.27 -19.99 -15.60
CA GLY A 126 -2.27 -21.06 -15.78
C GLY A 126 -3.43 -20.72 -16.71
N HIS A 127 -3.61 -19.47 -17.08
CA HIS A 127 -4.61 -19.01 -18.04
C HIS A 127 -4.07 -19.04 -19.49
N VAL A 128 -4.97 -18.84 -20.44
CA VAL A 128 -4.64 -18.79 -21.86
C VAL A 128 -4.65 -17.34 -22.34
N LEU A 129 -3.65 -16.96 -23.12
CA LEU A 129 -3.60 -15.61 -23.73
C LEU A 129 -4.74 -15.42 -24.74
N ALA A 130 -5.44 -14.31 -24.63
CA ALA A 130 -6.46 -13.90 -25.60
C ALA A 130 -5.87 -13.07 -26.74
N GLU A 131 -4.76 -12.39 -26.50
CA GLU A 131 -4.04 -11.57 -27.48
C GLU A 131 -2.52 -11.81 -27.38
N ASP A 132 -1.81 -11.43 -28.44
CA ASP A 132 -0.35 -11.49 -28.46
C ASP A 132 0.23 -10.53 -27.41
N VAL A 133 1.31 -10.95 -26.77
CA VAL A 133 2.04 -10.14 -25.79
C VAL A 133 3.42 -9.82 -26.36
N ALA A 134 3.72 -8.54 -26.51
CA ALA A 134 5.01 -8.05 -26.94
C ALA A 134 5.72 -7.29 -25.78
N SER A 135 7.05 -7.37 -25.76
CA SER A 135 7.86 -6.60 -24.83
C SER A 135 7.84 -5.12 -25.22
N PRO A 136 7.41 -4.22 -24.33
CA PRO A 136 7.50 -2.78 -24.58
C PRO A 136 8.95 -2.27 -24.64
N MET A 137 9.91 -3.03 -24.11
CA MET A 137 11.33 -2.67 -24.09
C MET A 137 12.04 -3.00 -25.43
N THR A 138 11.72 -4.16 -26.03
CA THR A 138 12.39 -4.65 -27.26
C THR A 138 11.51 -4.69 -28.48
N GLY A 139 10.18 -4.66 -28.31
CA GLY A 139 9.20 -4.84 -29.37
C GLY A 139 9.03 -6.31 -29.83
N GLU A 140 9.75 -7.25 -29.24
CA GLU A 140 9.64 -8.67 -29.58
C GLU A 140 8.36 -9.29 -29.01
N VAL A 141 7.73 -10.18 -29.78
CA VAL A 141 6.58 -10.95 -29.31
C VAL A 141 7.06 -12.02 -28.32
N LEU A 142 6.63 -11.91 -27.07
CA LEU A 142 6.95 -12.84 -26.00
C LEU A 142 6.11 -14.12 -26.08
N ALA A 143 4.85 -14.00 -26.45
CA ALA A 143 3.92 -15.09 -26.64
C ALA A 143 2.77 -14.68 -27.56
N GLU A 144 2.27 -15.66 -28.31
CA GLU A 144 1.12 -15.47 -29.22
C GLU A 144 -0.21 -15.79 -28.53
N ALA A 145 -1.30 -15.25 -29.06
CA ALA A 145 -2.66 -15.56 -28.63
C ALA A 145 -2.90 -17.09 -28.66
N GLY A 146 -3.65 -17.60 -27.69
CA GLY A 146 -3.92 -19.03 -27.55
C GLY A 146 -2.85 -19.82 -26.78
N THR A 147 -1.73 -19.21 -26.43
CA THR A 147 -0.67 -19.85 -25.63
C THR A 147 -1.10 -19.97 -24.17
N LYS A 148 -0.94 -21.16 -23.59
CA LYS A 148 -1.12 -21.35 -22.14
C LYS A 148 0.06 -20.76 -21.39
N ILE A 149 -0.20 -19.89 -20.44
CA ILE A 149 0.82 -19.18 -19.68
C ILE A 149 1.38 -20.08 -18.59
N THR A 150 2.65 -20.48 -18.72
CA THR A 150 3.42 -21.16 -17.67
C THR A 150 3.91 -20.15 -16.63
N ARG A 151 4.37 -20.63 -15.46
CA ARG A 151 4.97 -19.76 -14.44
C ARG A 151 6.19 -19.00 -14.93
N GLU A 152 7.02 -19.66 -15.76
CA GLU A 152 8.22 -19.07 -16.35
C GLU A 152 7.86 -17.98 -17.35
N LEU A 153 6.91 -18.26 -18.26
CA LEU A 153 6.41 -17.27 -19.21
C LEU A 153 5.78 -16.08 -18.49
N ALA A 154 4.99 -16.31 -17.45
CA ALA A 154 4.38 -15.25 -16.64
C ALA A 154 5.44 -14.35 -15.99
N SER A 155 6.52 -14.92 -15.45
CA SER A 155 7.65 -14.16 -14.91
C SER A 155 8.38 -13.36 -15.98
N THR A 156 8.58 -13.92 -17.16
CA THR A 156 9.18 -13.23 -18.30
C THR A 156 8.33 -12.05 -18.74
N ILE A 157 7.02 -12.22 -18.85
CA ILE A 157 6.09 -11.14 -19.20
C ILE A 157 6.14 -10.02 -18.15
N GLN A 158 6.09 -10.34 -16.87
CA GLN A 158 6.16 -9.34 -15.80
C GLN A 158 7.48 -8.56 -15.82
N ASN A 159 8.61 -9.25 -15.97
CA ASN A 159 9.95 -8.64 -15.96
C ASN A 159 10.28 -7.86 -17.24
N ASN A 160 9.53 -8.03 -18.31
CA ASN A 160 9.56 -7.17 -19.49
C ASN A 160 8.73 -5.88 -19.32
N ALA A 161 8.20 -5.62 -18.12
CA ALA A 161 7.40 -4.45 -17.81
C ALA A 161 6.15 -4.30 -18.69
N VAL A 162 5.54 -5.41 -19.07
CA VAL A 162 4.28 -5.42 -19.83
C VAL A 162 3.18 -4.80 -18.95
N PRO A 163 2.52 -3.74 -19.39
CA PRO A 163 1.57 -3.01 -18.55
C PRO A 163 0.25 -3.78 -18.34
N TYR A 164 -0.15 -4.60 -19.27
CA TYR A 164 -1.35 -5.41 -19.19
C TYR A 164 -1.27 -6.67 -20.06
N VAL A 165 -2.11 -7.63 -19.73
CA VAL A 165 -2.26 -8.88 -20.51
C VAL A 165 -3.74 -9.21 -20.62
N TRP A 166 -4.18 -9.56 -21.84
CA TRP A 166 -5.51 -10.10 -22.07
C TRP A 166 -5.49 -11.61 -21.93
N ILE A 167 -6.35 -12.16 -21.08
CA ILE A 167 -6.48 -13.59 -20.84
C ILE A 167 -7.90 -14.06 -21.04
N SER A 168 -8.03 -15.35 -21.36
CA SER A 168 -9.32 -16.05 -21.40
C SER A 168 -9.52 -16.83 -20.10
N VAL A 169 -10.71 -16.76 -19.55
CA VAL A 169 -11.13 -17.48 -18.33
C VAL A 169 -12.38 -18.27 -18.62
N GLU A 170 -12.62 -19.33 -17.85
CA GLU A 170 -13.79 -20.23 -18.05
C GLU A 170 -15.10 -19.57 -17.63
N GLU A 171 -15.04 -18.63 -16.68
CA GLU A 171 -16.20 -17.97 -16.08
C GLU A 171 -16.89 -16.94 -16.97
N THR A 172 -16.24 -16.52 -18.06
CA THR A 172 -16.80 -15.55 -19.01
C THR A 172 -16.32 -15.81 -20.44
N GLU A 173 -17.18 -15.54 -21.41
CA GLU A 173 -16.84 -15.65 -22.84
C GLU A 173 -15.95 -14.50 -23.35
N ARG A 174 -15.96 -13.36 -22.64
CA ARG A 174 -15.15 -12.20 -23.01
C ARG A 174 -13.72 -12.30 -22.43
N PRO A 175 -12.73 -11.80 -23.16
CA PRO A 175 -11.37 -11.71 -22.60
C PRO A 175 -11.31 -10.72 -21.43
N ILE A 176 -10.42 -11.00 -20.50
CA ILE A 176 -10.21 -10.22 -19.29
C ILE A 176 -8.85 -9.50 -19.39
N LYS A 177 -8.85 -8.20 -19.13
CA LYS A 177 -7.63 -7.38 -19.11
C LYS A 177 -7.06 -7.35 -17.69
N VAL A 178 -5.88 -7.92 -17.50
CA VAL A 178 -5.16 -7.95 -16.23
C VAL A 178 -4.09 -6.88 -16.23
N LEU A 179 -4.18 -5.94 -15.29
CA LEU A 179 -3.25 -4.81 -15.17
C LEU A 179 -2.07 -5.16 -14.26
N SER A 180 -0.88 -4.76 -14.67
CA SER A 180 0.33 -4.81 -13.85
C SER A 180 0.44 -3.61 -12.91
N ASN A 181 1.09 -3.79 -11.78
CA ASN A 181 1.53 -2.66 -10.95
C ASN A 181 2.95 -2.18 -11.29
N MET A 182 3.50 -2.62 -12.40
CA MET A 182 4.79 -2.20 -12.97
C MET A 182 5.99 -2.44 -12.05
N MET A 183 5.93 -3.45 -11.20
CA MET A 183 7.07 -3.91 -10.41
C MET A 183 7.80 -5.04 -11.12
N VAL A 184 9.13 -4.92 -11.20
CA VAL A 184 10.01 -5.88 -11.87
C VAL A 184 11.18 -6.27 -10.98
N ASP A 185 11.79 -7.41 -11.26
CA ASP A 185 13.05 -7.82 -10.63
C ASP A 185 14.21 -7.06 -11.28
N LEU A 186 15.09 -6.46 -10.47
CA LEU A 186 16.17 -5.60 -10.99
C LEU A 186 17.13 -6.37 -11.88
N ASP A 187 17.55 -7.55 -11.45
CA ASP A 187 18.49 -8.44 -12.17
C ASP A 187 17.94 -9.00 -13.49
N ALA A 188 16.63 -8.97 -13.66
CA ALA A 188 15.98 -9.36 -14.91
C ALA A 188 15.98 -8.25 -15.99
N VAL A 189 16.18 -7.00 -15.58
CA VAL A 189 16.14 -5.82 -16.47
C VAL A 189 17.53 -5.27 -16.74
N VAL A 190 18.40 -5.28 -15.73
CA VAL A 190 19.77 -4.74 -15.82
C VAL A 190 20.78 -5.77 -15.33
N ASP A 191 21.98 -5.74 -15.90
CA ASP A 191 23.10 -6.61 -15.49
C ASP A 191 23.84 -5.99 -14.28
N VAL A 192 23.12 -5.89 -13.17
CA VAL A 192 23.63 -5.37 -11.88
C VAL A 192 23.16 -6.31 -10.77
N ASP A 193 24.08 -6.71 -9.90
CA ASP A 193 23.71 -7.47 -8.71
C ASP A 193 22.90 -6.59 -7.75
N PRO A 194 21.65 -6.97 -7.43
CA PRO A 194 20.82 -6.21 -6.49
C PRO A 194 21.47 -5.96 -5.13
N GLU A 195 22.28 -6.92 -4.63
CA GLU A 195 22.95 -6.79 -3.33
C GLU A 195 24.01 -5.67 -3.34
N GLU A 196 24.72 -5.47 -4.45
CA GLU A 196 25.73 -4.42 -4.57
C GLU A 196 25.15 -3.00 -4.49
N VAL A 197 23.90 -2.83 -4.91
CA VAL A 197 23.20 -1.54 -4.90
C VAL A 197 22.20 -1.42 -3.75
N GLY A 198 22.11 -2.45 -2.89
CA GLY A 198 21.24 -2.45 -1.72
C GLY A 198 19.76 -2.65 -2.01
N VAL A 199 19.43 -3.20 -3.18
CA VAL A 199 18.06 -3.53 -3.58
C VAL A 199 17.71 -4.93 -3.07
N THR A 200 16.69 -5.05 -2.23
CA THR A 200 16.25 -6.32 -1.62
C THR A 200 14.87 -6.75 -2.08
N GLU A 201 14.19 -5.95 -2.89
CA GLU A 201 12.81 -6.13 -3.31
C GLU A 201 12.66 -5.80 -4.80
N GLN A 202 11.50 -6.06 -5.37
CA GLN A 202 11.15 -5.61 -6.71
C GLN A 202 11.18 -4.08 -6.80
N VAL A 203 11.56 -3.57 -7.97
CA VAL A 203 11.67 -2.14 -8.24
C VAL A 203 10.55 -1.65 -9.15
N TYR A 204 10.21 -0.38 -8.99
CA TYR A 204 9.19 0.30 -9.80
C TYR A 204 9.78 0.68 -11.16
N TYR A 205 9.33 0.00 -12.22
CA TYR A 205 9.90 0.12 -13.56
C TYR A 205 9.89 1.54 -14.15
N PRO A 206 8.83 2.36 -13.99
CA PRO A 206 8.87 3.73 -14.54
C PRO A 206 10.03 4.57 -14.05
N VAL A 207 10.42 4.43 -12.79
CA VAL A 207 11.61 5.10 -12.24
C VAL A 207 12.89 4.48 -12.79
N LEU A 208 12.96 3.15 -12.87
CA LEU A 208 14.11 2.45 -13.45
C LEU A 208 14.31 2.83 -14.92
N ALA A 209 13.26 2.93 -15.70
CA ALA A 209 13.33 3.37 -17.09
C ALA A 209 13.94 4.78 -17.21
N GLY A 210 13.52 5.71 -16.36
CA GLY A 210 14.11 7.06 -16.30
C GLY A 210 15.61 7.04 -15.96
N ILE A 211 16.02 6.19 -15.03
CA ILE A 211 17.44 6.01 -14.68
C ILE A 211 18.23 5.42 -15.86
N LEU A 212 17.67 4.44 -16.56
CA LEU A 212 18.32 3.85 -17.75
C LEU A 212 18.53 4.86 -18.88
N GLU A 213 17.56 5.74 -19.09
CA GLU A 213 17.68 6.84 -20.06
C GLU A 213 18.74 7.87 -19.63
N GLU A 214 18.80 8.21 -18.34
CA GLU A 214 19.78 9.16 -17.79
C GLU A 214 21.21 8.65 -17.92
N THR A 215 21.45 7.37 -17.63
CA THR A 215 22.79 6.78 -17.56
C THR A 215 23.32 6.26 -18.90
N ALA A 216 22.47 6.20 -19.93
CA ALA A 216 22.83 5.83 -21.31
C ALA A 216 23.71 4.57 -21.46
N GLY A 217 23.60 3.61 -20.51
CA GLY A 217 24.29 2.33 -20.52
C GLY A 217 25.65 2.28 -19.80
N ASP A 218 26.06 3.36 -19.11
CA ASP A 218 27.19 3.30 -18.20
C ASP A 218 26.80 2.59 -16.91
N ILE A 219 27.49 1.46 -16.62
CA ILE A 219 27.16 0.59 -15.48
C ILE A 219 27.51 1.24 -14.14
N ASP A 220 28.57 2.03 -14.06
CA ASP A 220 28.98 2.66 -12.81
C ASP A 220 28.04 3.83 -12.48
N GLU A 221 27.70 4.64 -13.48
CA GLU A 221 26.67 5.69 -13.32
C GLU A 221 25.30 5.10 -13.00
N LEU A 222 24.95 3.96 -13.59
CA LEU A 222 23.71 3.24 -13.31
C LEU A 222 23.64 2.77 -11.84
N LYS A 223 24.72 2.17 -11.32
CA LYS A 223 24.79 1.75 -9.90
C LYS A 223 24.64 2.93 -8.94
N ASP A 224 25.29 4.04 -9.24
CA ASP A 224 25.23 5.25 -8.42
C ASP A 224 23.84 5.90 -8.48
N ALA A 225 23.22 5.93 -9.65
CA ALA A 225 21.85 6.44 -9.81
C ALA A 225 20.81 5.55 -9.08
N ILE A 226 20.96 4.22 -9.14
CA ILE A 226 20.11 3.30 -8.39
C ILE A 226 20.24 3.53 -6.88
N LYS A 227 21.45 3.69 -6.35
CA LYS A 227 21.66 3.99 -4.94
C LYS A 227 21.09 5.34 -4.52
N ARG A 228 21.21 6.34 -5.39
CA ARG A 228 20.67 7.70 -5.17
C ARG A 228 19.15 7.66 -5.07
N ASP A 229 18.50 6.99 -5.99
CA ASP A 229 17.04 7.00 -6.17
C ASP A 229 16.34 5.75 -5.60
N ILE A 230 16.99 5.03 -4.70
CA ILE A 230 16.47 3.78 -4.13
C ILE A 230 15.10 3.94 -3.46
N HIS A 231 14.82 5.10 -2.88
CA HIS A 231 13.53 5.38 -2.24
C HIS A 231 12.38 5.57 -3.24
N ASP A 232 12.68 5.98 -4.46
CA ASP A 232 11.72 6.12 -5.54
C ASP A 232 11.57 4.80 -6.31
N LEU A 233 12.65 4.02 -6.42
CA LEU A 233 12.64 2.68 -6.99
C LEU A 233 11.82 1.68 -6.16
N ILE A 234 11.91 1.77 -4.83
CA ILE A 234 11.13 0.96 -3.90
C ILE A 234 10.22 1.88 -3.09
N PRO A 235 9.12 2.39 -3.70
CA PRO A 235 8.27 3.37 -3.04
C PRO A 235 7.55 2.75 -1.84
N LYS A 236 7.65 3.39 -0.69
CA LYS A 236 6.87 3.05 0.51
C LYS A 236 5.48 3.67 0.50
N HIS A 237 5.22 4.57 -0.43
CA HIS A 237 3.87 5.07 -0.72
C HIS A 237 3.20 4.22 -1.80
N ILE A 238 1.88 4.36 -1.90
CA ILE A 238 1.12 3.72 -2.98
C ILE A 238 1.38 4.44 -4.31
N THR A 239 1.37 3.73 -5.42
CA THR A 239 1.47 4.31 -6.77
C THR A 239 0.12 4.29 -7.47
N LYS A 240 -0.02 5.04 -8.57
CA LYS A 240 -1.24 5.01 -9.38
C LYS A 240 -1.50 3.61 -9.95
N GLU A 241 -0.45 2.95 -10.39
CA GLU A 241 -0.49 1.59 -10.92
C GLU A 241 -0.92 0.57 -9.84
N ASP A 242 -0.48 0.75 -8.60
CA ASP A 242 -0.96 -0.06 -7.47
C ASP A 242 -2.48 0.10 -7.28
N ILE A 243 -3.00 1.32 -7.34
CA ILE A 243 -4.43 1.58 -7.20
C ILE A 243 -5.22 0.94 -8.34
N PHE A 244 -4.79 1.15 -9.57
CA PHE A 244 -5.47 0.57 -10.75
C PHE A 244 -5.40 -0.96 -10.75
N ALA A 245 -4.25 -1.53 -10.42
CA ALA A 245 -4.09 -2.97 -10.28
C ALA A 245 -4.95 -3.54 -9.14
N SER A 246 -5.12 -2.83 -8.03
CA SER A 246 -5.96 -3.26 -6.92
C SER A 246 -7.45 -3.23 -7.25
N ILE A 247 -7.91 -2.22 -7.99
CA ILE A 247 -9.27 -2.15 -8.51
C ILE A 247 -9.54 -3.32 -9.47
N ASN A 248 -8.63 -3.53 -10.39
CA ASN A 248 -8.65 -4.64 -11.35
C ASN A 248 -8.66 -6.01 -10.64
N TYR A 249 -7.81 -6.19 -9.63
CA TYR A 249 -7.77 -7.39 -8.82
C TYR A 249 -9.11 -7.67 -8.12
N ASN A 250 -9.70 -6.67 -7.50
CA ASN A 250 -10.97 -6.80 -6.78
C ASN A 250 -12.12 -7.17 -7.72
N MET A 251 -12.22 -6.54 -8.88
CA MET A 251 -13.23 -6.86 -9.89
C MET A 251 -13.08 -8.28 -10.44
N HIS A 252 -11.87 -8.81 -10.52
CA HIS A 252 -11.60 -10.11 -11.11
C HIS A 252 -11.71 -11.29 -10.14
N LEU A 253 -11.93 -11.06 -8.86
CA LEU A 253 -12.15 -12.14 -7.89
C LEU A 253 -13.35 -13.04 -8.27
N GLU A 254 -14.39 -12.46 -8.84
CA GLU A 254 -15.55 -13.21 -9.32
C GLU A 254 -15.26 -14.12 -10.53
N TYR A 255 -14.17 -13.87 -11.25
CA TYR A 255 -13.70 -14.70 -12.38
C TYR A 255 -12.62 -15.71 -11.98
N GLY A 256 -12.44 -15.95 -10.69
CA GLY A 256 -11.43 -16.89 -10.19
C GLY A 256 -9.99 -16.42 -10.30
N ILE A 257 -9.76 -15.16 -10.67
CA ILE A 257 -8.43 -14.55 -10.73
C ILE A 257 -8.10 -13.92 -9.37
N GLY A 258 -7.08 -14.46 -8.70
CA GLY A 258 -6.73 -14.04 -7.35
C GLY A 258 -7.47 -14.85 -6.28
N THR A 259 -7.18 -14.52 -5.03
CA THR A 259 -7.73 -15.21 -3.85
C THR A 259 -8.01 -14.23 -2.73
N ASP A 260 -9.02 -14.54 -1.93
CA ASP A 260 -9.27 -13.83 -0.68
C ASP A 260 -8.16 -14.15 0.33
N ASP A 261 -7.87 -13.19 1.20
CA ASP A 261 -6.94 -13.39 2.29
C ASP A 261 -7.70 -13.83 3.56
N ASP A 262 -7.15 -14.80 4.25
CA ASP A 262 -7.58 -15.16 5.59
C ASP A 262 -7.01 -14.13 6.60
N ILE A 263 -7.88 -13.29 7.14
CA ILE A 263 -7.51 -12.18 8.03
C ILE A 263 -6.86 -12.68 9.32
N ASP A 264 -7.28 -13.83 9.83
CA ASP A 264 -6.83 -14.38 11.11
C ASP A 264 -5.54 -15.21 10.98
N HIS A 265 -5.12 -15.51 9.75
CA HIS A 265 -3.86 -16.19 9.51
C HIS A 265 -2.69 -15.33 9.95
N LEU A 266 -1.75 -15.89 10.73
CA LEU A 266 -0.58 -15.14 11.25
C LEU A 266 0.37 -14.61 10.17
N GLY A 267 0.29 -15.12 8.96
CA GLY A 267 0.96 -14.55 7.79
C GLY A 267 0.41 -13.17 7.39
N ASN A 268 -0.84 -12.86 7.75
CA ASN A 268 -1.52 -11.60 7.47
C ASN A 268 -1.66 -10.71 8.71
N ARG A 269 -1.44 -11.28 9.89
CA ARG A 269 -1.54 -10.62 11.18
C ARG A 269 -0.16 -10.43 11.76
N ARG A 270 0.38 -9.23 11.66
CA ARG A 270 1.75 -8.90 12.04
C ARG A 270 1.85 -8.45 13.49
N ILE A 271 2.88 -8.89 14.18
CA ILE A 271 3.23 -8.40 15.52
C ILE A 271 4.14 -7.19 15.37
N ARG A 272 3.81 -6.11 16.09
CA ARG A 272 4.65 -4.93 16.24
C ARG A 272 5.39 -5.00 17.58
N SER A 273 6.71 -4.99 17.51
CA SER A 273 7.55 -4.94 18.72
C SER A 273 7.66 -3.51 19.27
N VAL A 274 8.21 -3.39 20.45
CA VAL A 274 8.41 -2.10 21.12
C VAL A 274 9.24 -1.11 20.28
N GLY A 275 10.24 -1.61 19.56
CA GLY A 275 11.08 -0.78 18.70
C GLY A 275 10.29 -0.04 17.62
N GLU A 276 9.35 -0.70 16.96
CA GLU A 276 8.49 -0.09 15.96
C GLU A 276 7.52 0.94 16.56
N LEU A 277 6.92 0.61 17.70
CA LEU A 277 6.02 1.52 18.42
C LEU A 277 6.76 2.78 18.88
N LEU A 278 7.96 2.60 19.41
CA LEU A 278 8.80 3.70 19.84
C LEU A 278 9.30 4.56 18.68
N GLN A 279 9.63 3.96 17.54
CA GLN A 279 10.01 4.67 16.31
C GLN A 279 8.87 5.58 15.82
N ASN A 280 7.64 5.09 15.83
CA ASN A 280 6.48 5.88 15.43
C ASN A 280 6.28 7.08 16.36
N GLN A 281 6.44 6.88 17.66
CA GLN A 281 6.33 7.95 18.64
C GLN A 281 7.46 8.98 18.51
N TYR A 282 8.68 8.52 18.28
CA TYR A 282 9.84 9.38 18.05
C TYR A 282 9.65 10.25 16.78
N ARG A 283 9.11 9.66 15.71
CA ARG A 283 8.78 10.39 14.48
C ARG A 283 7.77 11.50 14.72
N ILE A 284 6.75 11.27 15.54
CA ILE A 284 5.78 12.32 15.93
C ILE A 284 6.50 13.46 16.65
N GLY A 285 7.40 13.12 17.57
CA GLY A 285 8.22 14.10 18.28
C GLY A 285 9.09 14.96 17.35
N LEU A 286 9.74 14.32 16.37
CA LEU A 286 10.57 15.00 15.36
C LEU A 286 9.73 15.89 14.42
N SER A 287 8.55 15.45 14.01
CA SER A 287 7.65 16.27 13.20
C SER A 287 7.16 17.52 13.93
N ARG A 288 6.90 17.39 15.23
CA ARG A 288 6.58 18.56 16.09
C ARG A 288 7.78 19.49 16.22
N LEU A 289 8.99 18.94 16.38
CA LEU A 289 10.24 19.70 16.42
C LEU A 289 10.46 20.46 15.11
N GLU A 290 10.35 19.80 13.96
CA GLU A 290 10.49 20.42 12.65
C GLU A 290 9.56 21.63 12.49
N ARG A 291 8.29 21.48 12.86
CA ARG A 291 7.31 22.56 12.79
C ARG A 291 7.73 23.77 13.64
N VAL A 292 8.19 23.54 14.87
CA VAL A 292 8.65 24.61 15.77
C VAL A 292 9.90 25.28 15.25
N VAL A 293 10.85 24.52 14.69
CA VAL A 293 12.07 25.09 14.08
C VAL A 293 11.71 25.95 12.88
N ARG A 294 10.84 25.47 12.00
CA ARG A 294 10.39 26.22 10.82
C ARG A 294 9.68 27.53 11.21
N GLU A 295 8.82 27.50 12.23
CA GLU A 295 8.17 28.70 12.76
C GLU A 295 9.18 29.69 13.32
N ARG A 296 10.18 29.23 14.08
CA ARG A 296 11.23 30.09 14.60
C ARG A 296 12.11 30.72 13.51
N MET A 297 12.43 29.95 12.47
CA MET A 297 13.19 30.47 11.32
C MET A 297 12.46 31.58 10.57
N THR A 298 11.13 31.59 10.59
CA THR A 298 10.33 32.65 9.93
C THR A 298 10.11 33.88 10.82
N THR A 299 10.17 33.72 12.15
CA THR A 299 9.80 34.80 13.10
C THR A 299 11.00 35.49 13.77
N GLN A 300 12.18 34.87 13.76
CA GLN A 300 13.37 35.45 14.39
C GLN A 300 14.23 36.24 13.39
N ASP A 301 14.90 37.28 13.89
CA ASP A 301 15.84 38.03 13.10
C ASP A 301 17.05 37.18 12.70
N MET A 302 17.53 37.38 11.48
CA MET A 302 18.63 36.57 10.90
C MET A 302 20.00 36.81 11.58
N GLU A 303 20.15 37.92 12.27
CA GLU A 303 21.38 38.25 12.97
C GLU A 303 21.50 37.47 14.29
N GLY A 304 22.51 36.59 14.40
CA GLY A 304 22.80 35.82 15.61
C GLY A 304 22.06 34.48 15.78
N ILE A 305 21.38 34.04 14.74
CA ILE A 305 20.72 32.68 14.79
C ILE A 305 21.78 31.58 14.79
N SER A 306 21.67 30.67 15.77
CA SER A 306 22.44 29.44 15.82
C SER A 306 21.52 28.23 15.79
N PRO A 307 21.98 27.06 15.32
CA PRO A 307 21.18 25.82 15.39
C PRO A 307 20.67 25.52 16.80
N GLN A 308 21.46 25.83 17.82
CA GLN A 308 21.10 25.62 19.23
C GLN A 308 19.95 26.50 19.71
N SER A 309 19.82 27.73 19.17
CA SER A 309 18.70 28.62 19.50
C SER A 309 17.38 28.21 18.83
N LEU A 310 17.46 27.55 17.68
CA LEU A 310 16.31 27.08 16.92
C LEU A 310 15.77 25.74 17.41
N ILE A 311 16.66 24.84 17.83
CA ILE A 311 16.30 23.46 18.20
C ILE A 311 15.84 23.41 19.65
N ASN A 312 14.64 22.86 19.87
CA ASN A 312 14.09 22.60 21.19
C ASN A 312 13.73 21.12 21.31
N ILE A 313 14.41 20.40 22.17
CA ILE A 313 14.21 18.95 22.36
C ILE A 313 12.92 18.58 23.12
N LYS A 314 12.24 19.55 23.73
CA LYS A 314 11.03 19.28 24.53
C LYS A 314 9.93 18.50 23.80
N PRO A 315 9.59 18.78 22.53
CA PRO A 315 8.59 18.00 21.82
C PRO A 315 8.94 16.52 21.66
N VAL A 316 10.21 16.21 21.45
CA VAL A 316 10.70 14.82 21.33
C VAL A 316 10.65 14.12 22.68
N THR A 317 11.15 14.78 23.71
CA THR A 317 11.11 14.23 25.09
C THR A 317 9.67 14.01 25.57
N ALA A 318 8.77 14.94 25.26
CA ALA A 318 7.34 14.83 25.59
C ALA A 318 6.69 13.63 24.87
N ALA A 319 6.99 13.43 23.61
CA ALA A 319 6.47 12.28 22.84
C ALA A 319 6.93 10.94 23.41
N VAL A 320 8.21 10.82 23.77
CA VAL A 320 8.74 9.59 24.38
C VAL A 320 8.13 9.36 25.78
N LYS A 321 8.00 10.40 26.59
CA LYS A 321 7.34 10.31 27.91
C LYS A 321 5.87 9.92 27.78
N GLU A 322 5.17 10.45 26.78
CA GLU A 322 3.77 10.09 26.49
C GLU A 322 3.64 8.60 26.20
N PHE A 323 4.54 8.04 25.41
CA PHE A 323 4.54 6.61 25.13
C PHE A 323 4.72 5.75 26.39
N PHE A 324 5.77 5.98 27.17
CA PHE A 324 6.04 5.18 28.36
C PHE A 324 5.06 5.43 29.51
N GLY A 325 4.46 6.61 29.60
CA GLY A 325 3.54 6.97 30.69
C GLY A 325 2.05 6.72 30.41
N SER A 326 1.64 6.76 29.15
CA SER A 326 0.21 6.76 28.78
C SER A 326 -0.18 5.68 27.78
N SER A 327 0.77 4.96 27.19
CA SER A 327 0.43 3.88 26.25
C SER A 327 -0.17 2.68 27.00
N GLN A 328 -1.24 2.13 26.43
CA GLN A 328 -1.87 0.90 26.94
C GLN A 328 -0.90 -0.30 26.93
N LEU A 329 0.11 -0.29 26.08
CA LEU A 329 1.10 -1.35 25.93
C LEU A 329 2.30 -1.18 26.88
N SER A 330 2.50 0.01 27.42
CA SER A 330 3.48 0.25 28.48
C SER A 330 2.83 -0.01 29.84
N GLN A 331 3.18 -1.12 30.44
CA GLN A 331 2.54 -1.63 31.65
C GLN A 331 3.53 -1.77 32.78
N PHE A 332 3.02 -1.78 34.02
CA PHE A 332 3.80 -2.12 35.18
C PHE A 332 4.19 -3.60 35.09
N MET A 333 5.47 -3.90 35.22
CA MET A 333 5.97 -5.27 35.10
C MET A 333 5.53 -6.13 36.27
N ASP A 334 5.05 -7.33 35.98
CA ASP A 334 4.83 -8.35 37.01
C ASP A 334 6.17 -8.87 37.50
N GLN A 335 6.47 -8.64 38.78
CA GLN A 335 7.76 -8.96 39.43
C GLN A 335 7.61 -9.93 40.59
N ASN A 336 6.57 -10.72 40.64
CA ASN A 336 6.38 -11.70 41.75
C ASN A 336 7.48 -12.78 41.77
N ASN A 337 7.88 -13.23 40.57
CA ASN A 337 8.97 -14.19 40.41
C ASN A 337 9.59 -14.04 38.99
N PRO A 338 10.77 -14.62 38.75
CA PRO A 338 11.44 -14.52 37.45
C PRO A 338 10.61 -15.08 36.28
N LEU A 339 9.82 -16.12 36.49
CA LEU A 339 8.96 -16.67 35.45
C LEU A 339 7.80 -15.72 35.09
N GLY A 340 7.22 -15.05 36.08
CA GLY A 340 6.21 -14.02 35.88
C GLY A 340 6.73 -12.86 35.04
N GLU A 341 7.95 -12.40 35.32
CA GLU A 341 8.63 -11.37 34.54
C GLU A 341 8.83 -11.79 33.05
N LEU A 342 9.35 -13.01 32.86
CA LEU A 342 9.57 -13.56 31.50
C LEU A 342 8.27 -13.68 30.73
N THR A 343 7.23 -14.22 31.33
CA THR A 343 5.92 -14.39 30.73
C THR A 343 5.30 -13.05 30.36
N HIS A 344 5.42 -12.05 31.22
CA HIS A 344 4.90 -10.70 30.93
C HIS A 344 5.63 -10.05 29.76
N LYS A 345 6.95 -10.18 29.65
CA LYS A 345 7.74 -9.66 28.53
C LYS A 345 7.42 -10.35 27.19
N ARG A 346 6.97 -11.58 27.19
CA ARG A 346 6.58 -12.36 25.99
C ARG A 346 5.11 -12.23 25.61
N ARG A 347 4.34 -11.41 26.31
CA ARG A 347 2.90 -11.26 26.09
C ARG A 347 2.61 -10.56 24.77
N LEU A 348 1.65 -11.09 24.01
CA LEU A 348 1.15 -10.54 22.76
C LEU A 348 -0.24 -9.95 23.00
N SER A 349 -0.44 -8.68 22.68
CA SER A 349 -1.72 -7.99 22.84
C SER A 349 -2.30 -7.62 21.47
N ALA A 350 -3.57 -7.94 21.25
CA ALA A 350 -4.33 -7.46 20.09
C ALA A 350 -4.90 -6.04 20.28
N LEU A 351 -4.76 -5.50 21.49
CA LEU A 351 -5.27 -4.18 21.90
C LEU A 351 -4.23 -3.07 21.64
N GLY A 352 -4.65 -1.83 21.79
CA GLY A 352 -3.79 -0.66 21.73
C GLY A 352 -3.82 0.06 20.39
N PRO A 353 -2.91 1.02 20.15
CA PRO A 353 -2.87 1.82 18.94
C PRO A 353 -2.73 0.96 17.67
N GLY A 354 -3.68 1.12 16.74
CA GLY A 354 -3.74 0.32 15.52
C GLY A 354 -4.21 -1.13 15.70
N GLY A 355 -4.64 -1.50 16.92
CA GLY A 355 -5.22 -2.78 17.27
C GLY A 355 -6.75 -2.75 17.36
N LEU A 356 -7.30 -3.81 17.98
CA LEU A 356 -8.73 -3.99 18.18
C LEU A 356 -9.21 -3.32 19.48
N SER A 357 -10.51 -3.06 19.56
CA SER A 357 -11.18 -2.76 20.83
C SER A 357 -11.89 -3.99 21.36
N ARG A 358 -11.96 -4.15 22.70
CA ARG A 358 -12.62 -5.31 23.34
C ARG A 358 -14.06 -5.49 22.88
N ASP A 359 -14.80 -4.40 22.78
CA ASP A 359 -16.24 -4.42 22.48
C ASP A 359 -16.53 -4.75 21.00
N ARG A 360 -15.56 -4.51 20.12
CA ARG A 360 -15.67 -4.76 18.66
C ARG A 360 -15.04 -6.06 18.21
N ALA A 361 -14.29 -6.72 19.08
CA ALA A 361 -13.67 -8.01 18.76
C ALA A 361 -14.69 -9.13 18.84
N GLY A 362 -15.01 -9.73 17.69
CA GLY A 362 -15.87 -10.89 17.58
C GLY A 362 -15.20 -12.19 18.04
N PHE A 363 -15.93 -13.28 17.98
CA PHE A 363 -15.42 -14.62 18.36
C PHE A 363 -14.28 -15.08 17.44
N GLU A 364 -14.35 -14.82 16.16
CA GLU A 364 -13.36 -15.28 15.16
C GLU A 364 -11.95 -14.79 15.49
N VAL A 365 -11.79 -13.55 15.91
CA VAL A 365 -10.50 -12.96 16.27
C VAL A 365 -9.93 -13.55 17.57
N ARG A 366 -10.81 -14.04 18.46
CA ARG A 366 -10.47 -14.62 19.76
C ARG A 366 -10.16 -16.11 19.71
N ASP A 367 -10.56 -16.76 18.63
CA ASP A 367 -10.37 -18.20 18.44
C ASP A 367 -8.91 -18.53 18.10
N VAL A 368 -8.56 -19.78 18.30
CA VAL A 368 -7.27 -20.33 17.90
C VAL A 368 -7.31 -20.70 16.42
N HIS A 369 -6.47 -20.06 15.64
CA HIS A 369 -6.30 -20.36 14.23
C HIS A 369 -5.25 -21.47 14.03
N TYR A 370 -5.36 -22.29 12.99
CA TYR A 370 -4.36 -23.35 12.73
C TYR A 370 -2.94 -22.83 12.55
N SER A 371 -2.77 -21.59 12.08
CA SER A 371 -1.47 -20.93 11.94
C SER A 371 -0.78 -20.61 13.28
N HIS A 372 -1.51 -20.71 14.40
CA HIS A 372 -0.95 -20.54 15.74
C HIS A 372 -0.01 -21.70 16.13
N TYR A 373 -0.11 -22.84 15.46
CA TYR A 373 0.70 -24.02 15.75
C TYR A 373 2.20 -23.70 15.70
N GLY A 374 2.89 -23.98 16.80
CA GLY A 374 4.32 -23.68 16.96
C GLY A 374 4.68 -22.19 17.11
N ARG A 375 3.68 -21.28 17.23
CA ARG A 375 3.89 -19.82 17.29
C ARG A 375 3.22 -19.15 18.46
N MET A 376 1.96 -19.42 18.69
CA MET A 376 1.16 -18.78 19.72
C MET A 376 0.47 -19.85 20.58
N CYS A 377 0.62 -19.76 21.91
CA CYS A 377 0.05 -20.75 22.81
C CYS A 377 -1.49 -20.73 22.74
N PRO A 378 -2.15 -21.88 22.50
CA PRO A 378 -3.60 -21.93 22.42
C PRO A 378 -4.30 -21.86 23.77
N ILE A 379 -3.58 -22.04 24.88
CA ILE A 379 -4.13 -22.20 26.23
C ILE A 379 -3.89 -20.96 27.07
N GLU A 380 -2.71 -20.35 26.99
CA GLU A 380 -2.34 -19.20 27.80
C GLU A 380 -3.04 -17.93 27.33
N THR A 381 -4.19 -17.64 27.88
CA THR A 381 -4.99 -16.44 27.65
C THR A 381 -5.79 -16.12 28.92
N PRO A 382 -6.08 -14.84 29.22
CA PRO A 382 -6.92 -14.49 30.36
C PRO A 382 -8.36 -14.98 30.18
N GLU A 383 -9.05 -15.19 31.29
CA GLU A 383 -10.49 -15.34 31.33
C GLU A 383 -11.19 -13.97 31.32
N GLY A 384 -12.38 -13.89 30.74
CA GLY A 384 -13.18 -12.67 30.74
C GLY A 384 -13.06 -11.85 29.43
N PRO A 385 -13.16 -10.50 29.52
CA PRO A 385 -13.29 -9.64 28.33
C PRO A 385 -12.09 -9.69 27.36
N ASN A 386 -10.93 -10.07 27.86
CA ASN A 386 -9.67 -10.12 27.10
C ASN A 386 -9.34 -11.52 26.54
N ILE A 387 -10.24 -12.48 26.67
CA ILE A 387 -10.00 -13.84 26.19
C ILE A 387 -9.66 -13.82 24.69
N GLY A 388 -8.61 -14.52 24.29
CA GLY A 388 -8.14 -14.58 22.91
C GLY A 388 -7.49 -13.28 22.36
N LEU A 389 -7.55 -12.17 23.10
CA LEU A 389 -6.93 -10.89 22.70
C LEU A 389 -5.55 -10.69 23.33
N ILE A 390 -5.29 -11.33 24.44
CA ILE A 390 -3.99 -11.35 25.13
C ILE A 390 -3.46 -12.78 25.10
N ASN A 391 -2.34 -12.98 24.45
CA ASN A 391 -1.75 -14.30 24.19
C ASN A 391 -0.25 -14.33 24.53
N SER A 392 0.35 -15.48 24.41
CA SER A 392 1.81 -15.66 24.56
C SER A 392 2.41 -16.50 23.44
#